data_ede14cb30d324cbbe7848992e50ae653
#
_entry.id   ede14cb30d324cbbe7848992e50ae653
#
_cell.length_a   1.000
_cell.length_b   1.000
_cell.length_c   1.000
_cell.angle_alpha   90.00
_cell.angle_beta   90.00
_cell.angle_gamma   90.00
#
_symmetry.space_group_name_H-M   'P 1'
#
loop_
_entity.id
_entity.type
_entity.pdbx_description
1 polymer ?
#
loop_
_entity_poly.entity_id
_entity_poly.type
_entity_poly.pdbx_seq_one_letter_code
_entity_poly.pdbx_strand_id
1 'polypeptide(L)'
;MKRIATYKNGNTYTTLYEDGTKEHFTMDDDFKFDFAESCDVQISQCCDNGCEWCYYGCSPTGQHGKLTGWKFFETMHPYTEIAINLQCPMPEDILPFLWKMHRQKVIVNVTVNQNHFMRGDVREFLGEAIAEDLIKGVGISLTNPKQDDFINIVKQYPNTVIHVIAGVTSPEDIDYLKGHDLKLLILGYKKLERGKKYYDHSSTIVEDNIKWLESDLDEIINGFKVVSFDNLAIEQLHLKDRLDEKEWEMFYGGDDGTVTFFIDLVKGVFAKSSLSPITYPIGDKTIDEMFKIIKDANKKGSD
;
A
#
# COMPACT_ATOMS: atom_id res chain seq x y z
N MET A 1 -0.07 16.74 15.36
CA MET A 1 -0.24 16.45 13.91
C MET A 1 -0.74 17.71 13.21
N LYS A 2 -0.17 18.05 12.08
CA LYS A 2 -0.61 19.18 11.28
C LYS A 2 -1.61 18.70 10.22
N ARG A 3 -2.75 19.39 10.12
CA ARG A 3 -3.80 19.09 9.16
C ARG A 3 -3.40 19.55 7.77
N ILE A 4 -3.51 18.67 6.77
CA ILE A 4 -3.32 18.98 5.35
C ILE A 4 -4.62 19.56 4.77
N ALA A 5 -5.73 18.85 4.96
CA ALA A 5 -7.02 19.21 4.40
C ALA A 5 -8.19 18.65 5.22
N THR A 6 -9.36 19.26 5.04
CA THR A 6 -10.64 18.64 5.36
C THR A 6 -11.52 18.76 4.12
N TYR A 7 -12.08 17.65 3.66
CA TYR A 7 -12.94 17.59 2.48
C TYR A 7 -14.16 16.74 2.72
N LYS A 8 -15.18 16.91 1.88
CA LYS A 8 -16.39 16.10 1.91
C LYS A 8 -16.34 15.05 0.81
N ASN A 9 -16.68 13.79 1.16
CA ASN A 9 -16.77 12.67 0.25
C ASN A 9 -18.07 11.90 0.54
N GLY A 10 -19.08 12.06 -0.28
CA GLY A 10 -20.44 11.56 -0.01
C GLY A 10 -21.06 12.27 1.21
N ASN A 11 -21.49 11.51 2.22
CA ASN A 11 -21.96 12.04 3.51
C ASN A 11 -20.85 12.22 4.53
N THR A 12 -19.61 11.85 4.20
CA THR A 12 -18.46 11.79 5.11
C THR A 12 -17.61 13.04 4.98
N TYR A 13 -17.21 13.63 6.11
CA TYR A 13 -16.14 14.62 6.20
C TYR A 13 -14.85 13.91 6.57
N THR A 14 -13.84 14.01 5.72
CA THR A 14 -12.52 13.41 5.93
C THR A 14 -11.51 14.49 6.25
N THR A 15 -10.83 14.38 7.39
CA THR A 15 -9.68 15.23 7.75
C THR A 15 -8.40 14.43 7.57
N LEU A 16 -7.50 14.92 6.72
CA LEU A 16 -6.20 14.33 6.41
C LEU A 16 -5.08 15.09 7.12
N TYR A 17 -4.19 14.36 7.76
CA TYR A 17 -3.02 14.88 8.47
C TYR A 17 -1.72 14.55 7.73
N GLU A 18 -0.64 15.29 8.04
CA GLU A 18 0.67 15.16 7.36
C GLU A 18 1.38 13.82 7.58
N ASP A 19 1.00 13.07 8.59
CA ASP A 19 1.54 11.72 8.88
C ASP A 19 0.75 10.58 8.23
N GLY A 20 -0.28 10.93 7.41
CA GLY A 20 -1.15 10.00 6.70
C GLY A 20 -2.41 9.60 7.47
N THR A 21 -2.56 10.04 8.73
CA THR A 21 -3.78 9.78 9.52
C THR A 21 -4.99 10.43 8.87
N LYS A 22 -6.09 9.70 8.79
CA LYS A 22 -7.41 10.19 8.39
C LYS A 22 -8.41 10.05 9.53
N GLU A 23 -9.20 11.10 9.71
CA GLU A 23 -10.35 11.07 10.60
C GLU A 23 -11.62 11.24 9.78
N HIS A 24 -12.58 10.36 9.99
CA HIS A 24 -13.88 10.39 9.32
C HIS A 24 -14.97 10.85 10.29
N PHE A 25 -15.86 11.71 9.80
CA PHE A 25 -17.03 12.15 10.54
C PHE A 25 -18.25 12.18 9.63
N THR A 26 -19.37 11.65 10.12
CA THR A 26 -20.69 11.73 9.47
C THR A 26 -21.76 12.03 10.51
N MET A 27 -22.88 12.59 10.05
CA MET A 27 -24.10 12.79 10.86
C MET A 27 -25.09 11.62 10.68
N ASP A 28 -24.82 10.72 9.74
CA ASP A 28 -25.63 9.56 9.43
C ASP A 28 -25.12 8.32 10.20
N ASP A 29 -25.88 7.24 10.21
CA ASP A 29 -25.52 5.98 10.87
C ASP A 29 -24.33 5.27 10.18
N ASP A 30 -24.20 5.44 8.84
CA ASP A 30 -23.17 4.79 8.04
C ASP A 30 -22.34 5.81 7.24
N PHE A 31 -21.04 5.54 7.08
CA PHE A 31 -20.17 6.27 6.16
C PHE A 31 -20.48 5.91 4.70
N LYS A 32 -20.65 6.92 3.86
CA LYS A 32 -20.87 6.76 2.42
C LYS A 32 -19.90 7.62 1.65
N PHE A 33 -19.12 6.98 0.77
CA PHE A 33 -18.11 7.64 -0.04
C PHE A 33 -18.58 7.68 -1.51
N ASP A 34 -18.50 8.84 -2.14
CA ASP A 34 -18.84 9.02 -3.56
C ASP A 34 -17.65 8.67 -4.46
N PHE A 35 -16.44 8.91 -4.00
CA PHE A 35 -15.20 8.58 -4.70
C PHE A 35 -14.21 7.83 -3.80
N ALA A 36 -13.27 7.12 -4.42
CA ALA A 36 -12.23 6.39 -3.68
C ALA A 36 -11.30 7.36 -2.96
N GLU A 37 -11.00 7.07 -1.69
CA GLU A 37 -10.04 7.84 -0.90
C GLU A 37 -8.60 7.44 -1.19
N SER A 38 -8.39 6.21 -1.65
CA SER A 38 -7.08 5.72 -2.04
C SER A 38 -7.15 4.69 -3.17
N CYS A 39 -6.04 4.56 -3.91
CA CYS A 39 -5.87 3.53 -4.93
C CYS A 39 -4.46 2.97 -4.84
N ASP A 40 -4.36 1.64 -4.88
CA ASP A 40 -3.08 0.97 -5.13
C ASP A 40 -2.85 0.92 -6.64
N VAL A 41 -1.76 1.50 -7.11
CA VAL A 41 -1.49 1.61 -8.54
C VAL A 41 -0.19 0.88 -8.90
N GLN A 42 -0.34 -0.26 -9.56
CA GLN A 42 0.78 -1.03 -10.12
C GLN A 42 1.27 -0.35 -11.39
N ILE A 43 2.42 0.30 -11.31
CA ILE A 43 2.99 1.07 -12.42
C ILE A 43 4.03 0.30 -13.24
N SER A 44 4.57 -0.80 -12.70
CA SER A 44 5.66 -1.52 -13.36
C SER A 44 5.68 -3.00 -12.99
N GLN A 45 6.07 -3.83 -13.96
CA GLN A 45 6.48 -5.22 -13.76
C GLN A 45 8.00 -5.38 -13.98
N CYS A 46 8.68 -4.32 -14.41
CA CYS A 46 10.13 -4.31 -14.62
C CYS A 46 10.83 -4.14 -13.26
N CYS A 47 11.59 -5.16 -12.81
CA CYS A 47 12.26 -5.17 -11.52
C CYS A 47 13.44 -6.13 -11.53
N ASP A 48 14.61 -5.68 -11.09
CA ASP A 48 15.87 -6.46 -11.05
C ASP A 48 16.11 -7.16 -9.69
N ASN A 49 15.22 -6.98 -8.70
CA ASN A 49 15.44 -7.50 -7.34
C ASN A 49 15.25 -9.03 -7.20
N GLY A 50 14.44 -9.68 -8.03
CA GLY A 50 14.32 -11.13 -8.08
C GLY A 50 13.66 -11.82 -6.88
N CYS A 51 12.86 -11.16 -6.06
CA CYS A 51 12.21 -11.74 -4.87
C CYS A 51 11.51 -13.06 -5.19
N GLU A 52 11.79 -14.11 -4.42
CA GLU A 52 11.21 -15.44 -4.61
C GLU A 52 9.70 -15.47 -4.34
N TRP A 53 9.21 -14.61 -3.45
CA TRP A 53 7.80 -14.49 -3.05
C TRP A 53 7.04 -13.38 -3.81
N CYS A 54 7.58 -12.85 -4.92
CA CYS A 54 6.93 -11.78 -5.65
C CYS A 54 5.56 -12.20 -6.21
N TYR A 55 4.51 -11.67 -5.63
CA TYR A 55 3.12 -11.98 -6.01
C TYR A 55 2.73 -11.44 -7.39
N TYR A 56 3.48 -10.47 -7.92
CA TYR A 56 3.22 -9.86 -9.23
C TYR A 56 4.10 -10.45 -10.36
N GLY A 57 5.07 -11.30 -10.02
CA GLY A 57 5.95 -11.94 -11.00
C GLY A 57 6.91 -10.98 -11.70
N CYS A 58 7.30 -9.88 -11.06
CA CYS A 58 8.21 -8.89 -11.63
C CYS A 58 9.54 -9.50 -12.08
N SER A 59 10.10 -9.02 -13.19
CA SER A 59 11.37 -9.47 -13.76
C SER A 59 12.15 -8.32 -14.41
N PRO A 60 13.47 -8.46 -14.67
CA PRO A 60 14.22 -7.44 -15.38
C PRO A 60 13.73 -7.16 -16.81
N THR A 61 13.00 -8.11 -17.41
CA THR A 61 12.40 -7.98 -18.75
C THR A 61 10.92 -7.62 -18.71
N GLY A 62 10.39 -7.30 -17.51
CA GLY A 62 9.01 -6.83 -17.34
C GLY A 62 8.77 -5.48 -18.00
N GLN A 63 7.51 -5.10 -18.11
CA GLN A 63 7.11 -3.86 -18.76
C GLN A 63 6.72 -2.79 -17.73
N HIS A 64 6.90 -1.53 -18.10
CA HIS A 64 6.28 -0.41 -17.41
C HIS A 64 4.87 -0.15 -17.96
N GLY A 65 3.95 0.17 -17.08
CA GLY A 65 2.67 0.75 -17.45
C GLY A 65 2.84 2.20 -17.92
N LYS A 66 1.96 2.67 -18.78
CA LYS A 66 1.95 4.08 -19.20
C LYS A 66 1.48 4.94 -18.03
N LEU A 67 2.26 5.96 -17.66
CA LEU A 67 1.91 6.94 -16.64
C LEU A 67 1.11 8.14 -17.17
N THR A 68 0.89 8.18 -18.50
CA THR A 68 0.17 9.25 -19.19
C THR A 68 -0.93 8.69 -20.08
N GLY A 69 -1.87 9.56 -20.49
CA GLY A 69 -2.92 9.20 -21.45
C GLY A 69 -4.14 8.48 -20.84
N TRP A 70 -4.20 8.30 -19.53
CA TRP A 70 -5.36 7.74 -18.86
C TRP A 70 -6.28 8.84 -18.36
N LYS A 71 -7.56 8.79 -18.76
CA LYS A 71 -8.57 9.79 -18.36
C LYS A 71 -8.80 9.81 -16.84
N PHE A 72 -8.70 8.66 -16.17
CA PHE A 72 -8.90 8.61 -14.72
C PHE A 72 -7.88 9.46 -13.95
N PHE A 73 -6.62 9.55 -14.41
CA PHE A 73 -5.63 10.45 -13.78
C PHE A 73 -6.00 11.93 -13.92
N GLU A 74 -6.72 12.31 -14.99
CA GLU A 74 -7.19 13.69 -15.18
C GLU A 74 -8.39 14.04 -14.27
N THR A 75 -9.08 13.01 -13.79
CA THR A 75 -10.34 13.13 -13.03
C THR A 75 -10.21 12.73 -11.57
N MET A 76 -8.99 12.50 -11.07
CA MET A 76 -8.75 12.22 -9.65
C MET A 76 -9.14 13.40 -8.79
N HIS A 77 -9.79 13.11 -7.67
CA HIS A 77 -10.15 14.14 -6.69
C HIS A 77 -8.92 14.61 -5.92
N PRO A 78 -8.86 15.92 -5.57
CA PRO A 78 -7.83 16.42 -4.67
C PRO A 78 -7.83 15.65 -3.34
N TYR A 79 -6.64 15.34 -2.85
CA TYR A 79 -6.40 14.59 -1.61
C TYR A 79 -6.75 13.09 -1.66
N THR A 80 -7.15 12.56 -2.82
CA THR A 80 -7.09 11.11 -3.04
C THR A 80 -5.64 10.65 -2.92
N GLU A 81 -5.41 9.55 -2.23
CA GLU A 81 -4.09 8.94 -2.14
C GLU A 81 -3.89 7.91 -3.25
N ILE A 82 -2.68 7.86 -3.81
CA ILE A 82 -2.24 6.76 -4.65
C ILE A 82 -0.96 6.16 -4.07
N ALA A 83 -0.96 4.85 -3.89
CA ALA A 83 0.22 4.09 -3.52
C ALA A 83 0.78 3.42 -4.79
N ILE A 84 1.97 3.84 -5.22
CA ILE A 84 2.64 3.29 -6.40
C ILE A 84 3.82 2.42 -6.00
N ASN A 85 4.07 1.35 -6.77
CA ASN A 85 5.29 0.56 -6.63
C ASN A 85 6.42 1.20 -7.43
N LEU A 86 7.48 1.61 -6.74
CA LEU A 86 8.69 2.15 -7.36
C LEU A 86 9.73 1.03 -7.46
N GLN A 87 9.98 0.55 -8.67
CA GLN A 87 10.90 -0.54 -8.97
C GLN A 87 12.08 -0.03 -9.80
N CYS A 88 13.17 -0.77 -9.83
CA CYS A 88 14.32 -0.45 -10.65
C CYS A 88 14.46 -1.45 -11.83
N PRO A 89 14.71 -0.95 -13.03
CA PRO A 89 14.79 0.46 -13.40
C PRO A 89 13.45 1.19 -13.25
N MET A 90 13.50 2.49 -12.98
CA MET A 90 12.30 3.34 -12.86
C MET A 90 11.75 3.70 -14.25
N PRO A 91 10.41 3.90 -14.41
CA PRO A 91 9.86 4.46 -15.65
C PRO A 91 10.44 5.84 -15.94
N GLU A 92 10.77 6.12 -17.21
CA GLU A 92 11.37 7.41 -17.62
C GLU A 92 10.45 8.61 -17.37
N ASP A 93 9.12 8.40 -17.42
CA ASP A 93 8.10 9.43 -17.21
C ASP A 93 7.62 9.56 -15.74
N ILE A 94 8.32 8.92 -14.78
CA ILE A 94 7.94 8.96 -13.35
C ILE A 94 7.91 10.40 -12.80
N LEU A 95 8.94 11.19 -13.04
CA LEU A 95 9.03 12.55 -12.51
C LEU A 95 7.97 13.50 -13.10
N PRO A 96 7.73 13.55 -14.41
CA PRO A 96 6.59 14.26 -15.00
C PRO A 96 5.24 13.83 -14.43
N PHE A 97 5.05 12.55 -14.17
CA PHE A 97 3.86 12.01 -13.55
C PHE A 97 3.67 12.54 -12.13
N LEU A 98 4.68 12.48 -11.27
CA LEU A 98 4.65 13.00 -9.91
C LEU A 98 4.28 14.49 -9.88
N TRP A 99 4.89 15.29 -10.75
CA TRP A 99 4.54 16.72 -10.88
C TRP A 99 3.09 16.95 -11.31
N LYS A 100 2.55 16.09 -12.17
CA LYS A 100 1.14 16.16 -12.57
C LYS A 100 0.22 15.87 -11.37
N MET A 101 0.48 14.82 -10.60
CA MET A 101 -0.28 14.46 -9.41
C MET A 101 -0.22 15.59 -8.36
N HIS A 102 0.96 16.13 -8.12
CA HIS A 102 1.15 17.25 -7.18
C HIS A 102 0.29 18.47 -7.57
N ARG A 103 0.27 18.88 -8.87
CA ARG A 103 -0.57 19.99 -9.33
C ARG A 103 -2.06 19.75 -9.14
N GLN A 104 -2.50 18.51 -9.18
CA GLN A 104 -3.89 18.10 -8.91
C GLN A 104 -4.18 17.92 -7.41
N LYS A 105 -3.17 18.09 -6.54
CA LYS A 105 -3.24 17.84 -5.11
C LYS A 105 -3.57 16.36 -4.77
N VAL A 106 -3.21 15.45 -5.64
CA VAL A 106 -3.26 14.01 -5.38
C VAL A 106 -2.06 13.64 -4.52
N ILE A 107 -2.29 12.90 -3.45
CA ILE A 107 -1.24 12.45 -2.52
C ILE A 107 -0.58 11.20 -3.11
N VAL A 108 0.73 11.26 -3.34
CA VAL A 108 1.49 10.11 -3.83
C VAL A 108 2.32 9.52 -2.70
N ASN A 109 2.13 8.23 -2.45
CA ASN A 109 3.00 7.41 -1.63
C ASN A 109 3.70 6.37 -2.52
N VAL A 110 4.95 6.06 -2.23
CA VAL A 110 5.71 5.08 -3.00
C VAL A 110 6.09 3.89 -2.15
N THR A 111 6.05 2.69 -2.73
CA THR A 111 6.61 1.48 -2.12
C THR A 111 7.84 1.07 -2.91
N VAL A 112 8.97 0.93 -2.24
CA VAL A 112 10.25 0.50 -2.80
C VAL A 112 10.78 -0.71 -2.04
N ASN A 113 11.45 -1.64 -2.74
CA ASN A 113 12.15 -2.73 -2.06
C ASN A 113 13.40 -2.18 -1.34
N GLN A 114 13.73 -2.73 -0.17
CA GLN A 114 14.90 -2.33 0.61
C GLN A 114 16.20 -2.30 -0.21
N ASN A 115 16.45 -3.32 -1.05
CA ASN A 115 17.66 -3.37 -1.85
C ASN A 115 17.74 -2.20 -2.85
N HIS A 116 16.61 -1.77 -3.40
CA HIS A 116 16.54 -0.58 -4.25
C HIS A 116 16.68 0.70 -3.41
N PHE A 117 16.00 0.79 -2.26
CA PHE A 117 16.12 1.93 -1.36
C PHE A 117 17.56 2.16 -0.89
N MET A 118 18.35 1.10 -0.67
CA MET A 118 19.75 1.22 -0.26
C MET A 118 20.70 1.71 -1.38
N ARG A 119 20.24 1.78 -2.63
CA ARG A 119 21.01 2.38 -3.74
C ARG A 119 21.05 3.89 -3.62
N GLY A 120 22.22 4.49 -3.88
CA GLY A 120 22.42 5.93 -3.79
C GLY A 120 21.53 6.74 -4.73
N ASP A 121 21.40 6.30 -5.98
CA ASP A 121 20.57 6.92 -7.01
C ASP A 121 19.06 6.93 -6.65
N VAL A 122 18.57 5.86 -6.05
CA VAL A 122 17.18 5.76 -5.59
C VAL A 122 16.93 6.67 -4.39
N ARG A 123 17.86 6.71 -3.43
CA ARG A 123 17.74 7.60 -2.27
C ARG A 123 17.80 9.06 -2.66
N GLU A 124 18.66 9.43 -3.59
CA GLU A 124 18.73 10.80 -4.14
C GLU A 124 17.39 11.19 -4.76
N PHE A 125 16.84 10.37 -5.65
CA PHE A 125 15.52 10.59 -6.25
C PHE A 125 14.41 10.75 -5.21
N LEU A 126 14.36 9.85 -4.21
CA LEU A 126 13.34 9.92 -3.15
C LEU A 126 13.50 11.18 -2.31
N GLY A 127 14.74 11.55 -1.95
CA GLY A 127 15.04 12.75 -1.18
C GLY A 127 14.61 14.02 -1.91
N GLU A 128 14.90 14.14 -3.19
CA GLU A 128 14.44 15.26 -4.03
C GLU A 128 12.91 15.30 -4.17
N ALA A 129 12.29 14.17 -4.46
CA ALA A 129 10.85 14.08 -4.61
C ALA A 129 10.08 14.42 -3.31
N ILE A 130 10.63 14.07 -2.15
CA ILE A 130 10.08 14.47 -0.84
C ILE A 130 10.28 15.97 -0.60
N ALA A 131 11.48 16.49 -0.87
CA ALA A 131 11.79 17.90 -0.68
C ALA A 131 10.89 18.83 -1.53
N GLU A 132 10.56 18.40 -2.74
CA GLU A 132 9.65 19.09 -3.67
C GLU A 132 8.16 18.78 -3.40
N ASP A 133 7.85 18.05 -2.32
CA ASP A 133 6.48 17.69 -1.93
C ASP A 133 5.74 16.82 -2.96
N LEU A 134 6.46 16.09 -3.81
CA LEU A 134 5.92 15.20 -4.83
C LEU A 134 5.51 13.84 -4.27
N ILE A 135 6.17 13.40 -3.18
CA ILE A 135 5.93 12.14 -2.46
C ILE A 135 5.72 12.47 -0.98
N LYS A 136 4.66 11.90 -0.38
CA LYS A 136 4.32 12.14 1.03
C LYS A 136 4.78 11.03 1.97
N GLY A 137 4.81 9.79 1.50
CA GLY A 137 5.21 8.63 2.29
C GLY A 137 6.03 7.63 1.47
N VAL A 138 6.91 6.91 2.16
CA VAL A 138 7.75 5.87 1.57
C VAL A 138 7.55 4.57 2.33
N GLY A 139 6.97 3.57 1.66
CA GLY A 139 6.94 2.19 2.13
C GLY A 139 8.21 1.46 1.70
N ILE A 140 8.89 0.80 2.62
CA ILE A 140 10.08 0.01 2.30
C ILE A 140 9.79 -1.46 2.56
N SER A 141 9.69 -2.26 1.48
CA SER A 141 9.53 -3.70 1.61
C SER A 141 10.83 -4.32 2.12
N LEU A 142 10.77 -4.85 3.34
CA LEU A 142 11.92 -5.39 4.07
C LEU A 142 12.51 -6.59 3.36
N THR A 143 13.84 -6.67 3.35
CA THR A 143 14.60 -7.83 2.87
C THR A 143 15.58 -8.33 3.92
N ASN A 144 16.32 -7.42 4.55
CA ASN A 144 17.30 -7.73 5.60
C ASN A 144 17.48 -6.51 6.52
N PRO A 145 16.88 -6.48 7.72
CA PRO A 145 16.95 -5.33 8.62
C PRO A 145 18.37 -5.06 9.16
N LYS A 146 19.25 -6.07 9.11
CA LYS A 146 20.65 -5.99 9.58
C LYS A 146 21.61 -5.47 8.51
N GLN A 147 21.09 -5.12 7.32
CA GLN A 147 21.91 -4.51 6.27
C GLN A 147 22.47 -3.15 6.72
N ASP A 148 23.68 -2.86 6.29
CA ASP A 148 24.51 -1.69 6.62
C ASP A 148 23.74 -0.40 6.92
N ASP A 149 23.68 -0.04 8.21
CA ASP A 149 23.08 1.21 8.72
C ASP A 149 21.63 1.49 8.30
N PHE A 150 20.91 0.46 7.83
CA PHE A 150 19.56 0.57 7.27
C PHE A 150 18.61 1.37 8.17
N ILE A 151 18.55 1.05 9.47
CA ILE A 151 17.63 1.71 10.41
C ILE A 151 17.93 3.22 10.52
N ASN A 152 19.21 3.60 10.61
CA ASN A 152 19.58 5.02 10.69
C ASN A 152 19.31 5.77 9.39
N ILE A 153 19.50 5.11 8.25
CA ILE A 153 19.15 5.69 6.94
C ILE A 153 17.64 5.91 6.82
N VAL A 154 16.84 4.92 7.18
CA VAL A 154 15.37 5.01 7.15
C VAL A 154 14.86 6.20 7.96
N LYS A 155 15.42 6.43 9.15
CA LYS A 155 15.04 7.54 10.03
C LYS A 155 15.30 8.93 9.45
N GLN A 156 16.10 9.05 8.40
CA GLN A 156 16.35 10.33 7.73
C GLN A 156 15.21 10.73 6.79
N TYR A 157 14.31 9.78 6.45
CA TYR A 157 13.19 10.02 5.54
C TYR A 157 11.88 10.15 6.33
N PRO A 158 11.16 11.28 6.20
CA PRO A 158 9.88 11.46 6.89
C PRO A 158 8.83 10.49 6.34
N ASN A 159 7.88 10.13 7.20
CA ASN A 159 6.75 9.25 6.84
C ASN A 159 7.16 7.93 6.18
N THR A 160 8.28 7.34 6.62
CA THR A 160 8.69 6.02 6.18
C THR A 160 7.97 4.94 6.98
N VAL A 161 7.52 3.90 6.28
CA VAL A 161 6.85 2.73 6.85
C VAL A 161 7.59 1.48 6.39
N ILE A 162 8.01 0.63 7.30
CA ILE A 162 8.61 -0.67 6.97
C ILE A 162 7.49 -1.64 6.64
N HIS A 163 7.52 -2.23 5.45
CA HIS A 163 6.58 -3.26 5.03
C HIS A 163 7.20 -4.63 5.29
N VAL A 164 6.53 -5.42 6.09
CA VAL A 164 6.86 -6.84 6.33
C VAL A 164 5.75 -7.71 5.75
N ILE A 165 6.11 -8.91 5.27
CA ILE A 165 5.14 -9.84 4.69
C ILE A 165 4.95 -10.98 5.69
N ALA A 166 3.73 -11.17 6.17
CA ALA A 166 3.36 -12.31 6.99
C ALA A 166 3.79 -13.62 6.30
N GLY A 167 4.46 -14.48 7.03
CA GLY A 167 4.98 -15.73 6.48
C GLY A 167 6.33 -15.66 5.76
N VAL A 168 6.84 -14.45 5.41
CA VAL A 168 8.16 -14.27 4.78
C VAL A 168 9.17 -13.69 5.76
N THR A 169 8.81 -12.59 6.41
CA THR A 169 9.68 -11.94 7.38
C THR A 169 9.81 -12.81 8.63
N SER A 170 11.03 -13.10 9.03
CA SER A 170 11.29 -13.97 10.17
C SER A 170 11.02 -13.28 11.50
N PRO A 171 10.74 -14.05 12.58
CA PRO A 171 10.66 -13.52 13.94
C PRO A 171 11.88 -12.68 14.33
N GLU A 172 13.07 -13.17 14.03
CA GLU A 172 14.34 -12.51 14.37
C GLU A 172 14.54 -11.17 13.66
N ASP A 173 13.97 -11.02 12.45
CA ASP A 173 14.05 -9.77 11.71
C ASP A 173 13.07 -8.73 12.27
N ILE A 174 11.90 -9.15 12.72
CA ILE A 174 10.93 -8.27 13.37
C ILE A 174 11.46 -7.83 14.74
N ASP A 175 12.00 -8.76 15.53
CA ASP A 175 12.62 -8.47 16.84
C ASP A 175 13.78 -7.49 16.71
N TYR A 176 14.58 -7.61 15.65
CA TYR A 176 15.67 -6.66 15.39
C TYR A 176 15.16 -5.23 15.13
N LEU A 177 13.96 -5.06 14.57
CA LEU A 177 13.35 -3.75 14.29
C LEU A 177 12.66 -3.14 15.51
N LYS A 178 12.27 -3.93 16.52
CA LYS A 178 11.59 -3.44 17.74
C LYS A 178 12.44 -2.41 18.48
N GLY A 179 11.78 -1.44 19.11
CA GLY A 179 12.41 -0.42 19.93
C GLY A 179 13.17 0.69 19.18
N HIS A 180 13.08 0.71 17.85
CA HIS A 180 13.72 1.73 17.02
C HIS A 180 12.80 2.90 16.62
N ASP A 181 11.60 3.02 17.18
CA ASP A 181 10.60 4.07 16.88
C ASP A 181 10.17 4.09 15.40
N LEU A 182 10.10 2.92 14.78
CA LEU A 182 9.71 2.74 13.38
C LEU A 182 8.20 2.55 13.26
N LYS A 183 7.65 2.88 12.08
CA LYS A 183 6.29 2.51 11.67
C LYS A 183 6.37 1.19 10.89
N LEU A 184 5.44 0.28 11.16
CA LEU A 184 5.35 -1.04 10.54
C LEU A 184 4.02 -1.20 9.81
N LEU A 185 4.04 -1.75 8.60
CA LEU A 185 2.89 -2.27 7.89
C LEU A 185 3.06 -3.77 7.68
N ILE A 186 2.17 -4.56 8.23
CA ILE A 186 2.14 -6.00 8.02
C ILE A 186 1.23 -6.30 6.83
N LEU A 187 1.81 -6.88 5.79
CA LEU A 187 1.13 -7.32 4.57
C LEU A 187 0.85 -8.81 4.64
N GLY A 188 -0.34 -9.23 4.25
CA GLY A 188 -0.67 -10.65 4.14
C GLY A 188 0.11 -11.36 3.03
N TYR A 189 0.33 -12.66 3.19
CA TYR A 189 1.01 -13.50 2.22
C TYR A 189 0.13 -13.79 1.00
N LYS A 190 0.57 -13.38 -0.19
CA LYS A 190 -0.18 -13.55 -1.45
C LYS A 190 0.32 -14.76 -2.23
N LYS A 191 -0.52 -15.81 -2.32
CA LYS A 191 -0.22 -17.06 -3.07
C LYS A 191 -0.49 -16.88 -4.57
N LEU A 192 0.22 -15.91 -5.19
CA LEU A 192 0.14 -15.60 -6.63
C LEU A 192 1.53 -15.63 -7.25
N GLU A 193 1.63 -15.93 -8.54
CA GLU A 193 2.85 -15.96 -9.34
C GLU A 193 4.03 -16.67 -8.64
N ARG A 194 5.17 -16.00 -8.39
CA ARG A 194 6.29 -16.60 -7.64
C ARG A 194 5.95 -16.86 -6.18
N GLY A 195 5.07 -16.06 -5.57
CA GLY A 195 4.59 -16.31 -4.21
C GLY A 195 3.90 -17.67 -4.06
N LYS A 196 3.15 -18.12 -5.08
CA LYS A 196 2.58 -19.48 -5.09
C LYS A 196 3.68 -20.53 -5.12
N LYS A 197 4.67 -20.37 -6.00
CA LYS A 197 5.80 -21.31 -6.10
C LYS A 197 6.60 -21.38 -4.81
N TYR A 198 6.86 -20.23 -4.18
CA TYR A 198 7.55 -20.17 -2.89
C TYR A 198 6.76 -20.92 -1.81
N TYR A 199 5.45 -20.70 -1.73
CA TYR A 199 4.60 -21.43 -0.79
C TYR A 199 4.63 -22.94 -1.02
N ASP A 200 4.59 -23.40 -2.26
CA ASP A 200 4.61 -24.84 -2.59
C ASP A 200 5.87 -25.55 -2.05
N HIS A 201 6.98 -24.82 -1.85
CA HIS A 201 8.26 -25.36 -1.34
C HIS A 201 8.51 -25.06 0.14
N SER A 202 7.87 -24.00 0.67
CA SER A 202 8.18 -23.42 1.98
C SER A 202 6.93 -23.24 2.84
N SER A 203 5.85 -23.99 2.59
CA SER A 203 4.56 -23.82 3.27
C SER A 203 4.68 -23.86 4.80
N THR A 204 5.47 -24.80 5.33
CA THR A 204 5.69 -24.90 6.78
C THR A 204 6.30 -23.62 7.36
N ILE A 205 7.33 -23.06 6.70
CA ILE A 205 7.97 -21.82 7.15
C ILE A 205 6.97 -20.66 7.10
N VAL A 206 6.22 -20.55 5.99
CA VAL A 206 5.21 -19.49 5.81
C VAL A 206 4.13 -19.58 6.89
N GLU A 207 3.61 -20.77 7.13
CA GLU A 207 2.55 -20.98 8.12
C GLU A 207 3.04 -20.79 9.56
N ASP A 208 4.24 -21.23 9.88
CA ASP A 208 4.85 -21.07 11.20
C ASP A 208 5.14 -19.59 11.49
N ASN A 209 5.64 -18.83 10.51
CA ASN A 209 5.85 -17.38 10.66
C ASN A 209 4.53 -16.62 10.83
N ILE A 210 3.45 -17.00 10.12
CA ILE A 210 2.12 -16.40 10.29
C ILE A 210 1.60 -16.69 11.71
N LYS A 211 1.68 -17.92 12.19
CA LYS A 211 1.26 -18.29 13.54
C LYS A 211 2.05 -17.56 14.61
N TRP A 212 3.37 -17.42 14.41
CA TRP A 212 4.18 -16.65 15.32
C TRP A 212 3.76 -15.17 15.35
N LEU A 213 3.58 -14.53 14.19
CA LEU A 213 3.07 -13.17 14.10
C LEU A 213 1.73 -12.99 14.84
N GLU A 214 0.83 -13.94 14.67
CA GLU A 214 -0.47 -13.94 15.35
C GLU A 214 -0.32 -14.07 16.86
N SER A 215 0.59 -14.94 17.35
CA SER A 215 0.81 -15.14 18.79
C SER A 215 1.48 -13.95 19.47
N ASP A 216 2.41 -13.30 18.79
CA ASP A 216 3.26 -12.23 19.35
C ASP A 216 2.77 -10.81 19.02
N LEU A 217 1.55 -10.69 18.49
CA LEU A 217 1.00 -9.41 18.01
C LEU A 217 1.05 -8.29 19.04
N ASP A 218 0.72 -8.55 20.29
CA ASP A 218 0.72 -7.55 21.36
C ASP A 218 2.12 -7.00 21.61
N GLU A 219 3.15 -7.87 21.60
CA GLU A 219 4.54 -7.46 21.73
C GLU A 219 5.02 -6.67 20.51
N ILE A 220 4.56 -7.06 19.32
CA ILE A 220 4.88 -6.36 18.07
C ILE A 220 4.26 -4.97 18.09
N ILE A 221 2.98 -4.83 18.43
CA ILE A 221 2.28 -3.55 18.51
C ILE A 221 2.99 -2.60 19.49
N ASN A 222 3.40 -3.10 20.64
CA ASN A 222 4.11 -2.32 21.65
C ASN A 222 5.57 -2.01 21.27
N GLY A 223 6.16 -2.76 20.36
CA GLY A 223 7.56 -2.61 19.92
C GLY A 223 7.80 -1.53 18.85
N PHE A 224 6.73 -0.99 18.24
CA PHE A 224 6.80 -0.03 17.15
C PHE A 224 6.00 1.25 17.45
N LYS A 225 6.33 2.33 16.76
CA LYS A 225 5.61 3.61 16.90
C LYS A 225 4.17 3.52 16.39
N VAL A 226 3.97 2.81 15.28
CA VAL A 226 2.68 2.51 14.66
C VAL A 226 2.79 1.14 14.03
N VAL A 227 1.75 0.32 14.19
CA VAL A 227 1.58 -0.93 13.43
C VAL A 227 0.27 -0.86 12.68
N SER A 228 0.30 -1.14 11.40
CA SER A 228 -0.86 -1.21 10.52
C SER A 228 -0.87 -2.51 9.73
N PHE A 229 -2.02 -2.85 9.15
CA PHE A 229 -2.25 -4.13 8.47
C PHE A 229 -2.99 -3.89 7.17
N ASP A 230 -2.66 -4.64 6.10
CA ASP A 230 -3.54 -4.75 4.95
C ASP A 230 -4.69 -5.73 5.23
N ASN A 231 -5.75 -5.68 4.42
CA ASN A 231 -6.94 -6.52 4.64
C ASN A 231 -6.62 -8.02 4.63
N LEU A 232 -5.63 -8.45 3.84
CA LEU A 232 -5.21 -9.85 3.82
C LEU A 232 -4.50 -10.25 5.13
N ALA A 233 -3.67 -9.36 5.69
CA ALA A 233 -3.03 -9.61 6.99
C ALA A 233 -4.07 -9.62 8.12
N ILE A 234 -5.08 -8.74 8.08
CA ILE A 234 -6.21 -8.73 9.03
C ILE A 234 -6.90 -10.10 9.05
N GLU A 235 -7.17 -10.67 7.85
CA GLU A 235 -7.77 -11.99 7.70
C GLU A 235 -6.83 -13.10 8.21
N GLN A 236 -5.58 -13.13 7.74
CA GLN A 236 -4.61 -14.19 8.05
C GLN A 236 -4.17 -14.23 9.51
N LEU A 237 -4.22 -13.10 10.22
CA LEU A 237 -3.84 -12.96 11.64
C LEU A 237 -5.07 -12.88 12.57
N HIS A 238 -6.27 -13.12 12.07
CA HIS A 238 -7.55 -13.14 12.82
C HIS A 238 -7.73 -11.91 13.71
N LEU A 239 -7.36 -10.69 13.21
CA LEU A 239 -7.36 -9.48 14.03
C LEU A 239 -8.74 -9.10 14.57
N LYS A 240 -9.80 -9.41 13.83
CA LYS A 240 -11.17 -9.15 14.27
C LYS A 240 -11.51 -9.84 15.59
N ASP A 241 -10.96 -11.01 15.85
CA ASP A 241 -11.24 -11.80 17.05
C ASP A 241 -10.55 -11.23 18.30
N ARG A 242 -9.66 -10.25 18.14
CA ARG A 242 -8.87 -9.60 19.20
C ARG A 242 -9.43 -8.25 19.66
N LEU A 243 -10.31 -7.65 18.87
CA LEU A 243 -10.88 -6.33 19.13
C LEU A 243 -12.34 -6.47 19.55
N ASP A 244 -12.79 -5.60 20.45
CA ASP A 244 -14.21 -5.46 20.69
C ASP A 244 -14.91 -4.76 19.50
N GLU A 245 -16.25 -4.77 19.47
CA GLU A 245 -17.02 -4.22 18.36
C GLU A 245 -16.76 -2.72 18.14
N LYS A 246 -16.55 -1.95 19.20
CA LYS A 246 -16.27 -0.51 19.13
C LYS A 246 -14.87 -0.23 18.61
N GLU A 247 -13.89 -0.99 19.07
CA GLU A 247 -12.51 -0.90 18.60
C GLU A 247 -12.45 -1.29 17.12
N TRP A 248 -13.16 -2.37 16.73
CA TRP A 248 -13.26 -2.78 15.35
C TRP A 248 -13.84 -1.67 14.46
N GLU A 249 -14.98 -1.10 14.83
CA GLU A 249 -15.61 0.00 14.09
C GLU A 249 -14.71 1.26 14.02
N MET A 250 -13.90 1.51 15.06
CA MET A 250 -12.99 2.66 15.10
C MET A 250 -11.79 2.51 14.18
N PHE A 251 -11.20 1.31 14.11
CA PHE A 251 -9.91 1.09 13.44
C PHE A 251 -10.03 0.41 12.09
N TYR A 252 -11.11 -0.29 11.81
CA TYR A 252 -11.29 -0.98 10.54
C TYR A 252 -11.71 -0.01 9.43
N GLY A 253 -10.84 0.15 8.43
CA GLY A 253 -11.07 1.06 7.31
C GLY A 253 -12.05 0.55 6.24
N GLY A 254 -12.62 -0.65 6.42
CA GLY A 254 -13.53 -1.30 5.48
C GLY A 254 -12.85 -2.28 4.53
N ASP A 255 -13.68 -3.14 3.93
CA ASP A 255 -13.25 -4.14 2.94
C ASP A 255 -12.67 -3.48 1.68
N ASP A 256 -11.84 -4.23 0.97
CA ASP A 256 -11.38 -3.85 -0.37
C ASP A 256 -12.57 -3.42 -1.25
N GLY A 257 -12.40 -2.31 -1.98
CA GLY A 257 -13.43 -1.75 -2.84
C GLY A 257 -14.51 -0.93 -2.12
N THR A 258 -14.40 -0.71 -0.80
CA THR A 258 -15.31 0.19 -0.05
C THR A 258 -14.86 1.65 -0.17
N VAL A 259 -13.57 1.91 0.10
CA VAL A 259 -12.93 3.24 0.03
C VAL A 259 -11.67 3.23 -0.83
N THR A 260 -11.18 2.06 -1.18
CA THR A 260 -9.96 1.83 -1.96
C THR A 260 -10.20 0.80 -3.07
N PHE A 261 -9.39 0.81 -4.12
CA PHE A 261 -9.35 -0.23 -5.13
C PHE A 261 -7.98 -0.29 -5.83
N PHE A 262 -7.76 -1.35 -6.60
CA PHE A 262 -6.50 -1.63 -7.28
C PHE A 262 -6.55 -1.26 -8.76
N ILE A 263 -5.48 -0.66 -9.27
CA ILE A 263 -5.30 -0.30 -10.68
C ILE A 263 -3.97 -0.90 -11.17
N ASP A 264 -4.02 -1.63 -12.28
CA ASP A 264 -2.85 -2.23 -12.92
C ASP A 264 -2.61 -1.56 -14.28
N LEU A 265 -1.65 -0.64 -14.35
CA LEU A 265 -1.31 0.09 -15.57
C LEU A 265 -0.57 -0.78 -16.60
N VAL A 266 0.11 -1.83 -16.14
CA VAL A 266 0.83 -2.76 -17.02
C VAL A 266 -0.16 -3.59 -17.83
N LYS A 267 -1.23 -4.07 -17.17
CA LYS A 267 -2.30 -4.85 -17.80
C LYS A 267 -3.44 -3.99 -18.36
N GLY A 268 -3.49 -2.70 -18.01
CA GLY A 268 -4.57 -1.79 -18.42
C GLY A 268 -5.92 -2.12 -17.79
N VAL A 269 -5.93 -2.64 -16.56
CA VAL A 269 -7.13 -3.08 -15.84
C VAL A 269 -7.19 -2.50 -14.44
N PHE A 270 -8.40 -2.55 -13.84
CA PHE A 270 -8.60 -2.28 -12.42
C PHE A 270 -9.47 -3.37 -11.79
N ALA A 271 -9.41 -3.49 -10.47
CA ALA A 271 -10.09 -4.53 -9.71
C ALA A 271 -10.39 -4.06 -8.28
N LYS A 272 -11.19 -4.83 -7.54
CA LYS A 272 -11.46 -4.61 -6.12
C LYS A 272 -10.16 -4.58 -5.31
N SER A 273 -9.28 -5.54 -5.54
CA SER A 273 -7.94 -5.63 -4.93
C SER A 273 -6.96 -6.31 -5.87
N SER A 274 -5.68 -6.34 -5.53
CA SER A 274 -4.64 -7.07 -6.28
C SER A 274 -4.83 -8.59 -6.29
N LEU A 275 -5.72 -9.12 -5.46
CA LEU A 275 -6.06 -10.55 -5.36
C LEU A 275 -7.34 -10.89 -6.14
N SER A 276 -8.10 -9.90 -6.59
CA SER A 276 -9.38 -10.13 -7.23
C SER A 276 -9.22 -10.92 -8.54
N PRO A 277 -9.95 -12.04 -8.73
CA PRO A 277 -9.96 -12.76 -10.00
C PRO A 277 -10.75 -12.00 -11.09
N ILE A 278 -11.60 -11.05 -10.68
CA ILE A 278 -12.41 -10.24 -11.59
C ILE A 278 -11.70 -8.90 -11.82
N THR A 279 -11.40 -8.61 -13.08
CA THR A 279 -10.79 -7.36 -13.50
C THR A 279 -11.62 -6.67 -14.57
N TYR A 280 -11.51 -5.35 -14.65
CA TYR A 280 -12.23 -4.51 -15.61
C TYR A 280 -11.22 -3.68 -16.42
N PRO A 281 -11.43 -3.47 -17.73
CA PRO A 281 -10.55 -2.64 -18.53
C PRO A 281 -10.66 -1.16 -18.11
N ILE A 282 -9.51 -0.48 -17.99
CA ILE A 282 -9.46 0.95 -17.70
C ILE A 282 -10.15 1.73 -18.84
N GLY A 283 -9.69 1.59 -20.08
CA GLY A 283 -10.21 2.35 -21.23
C GLY A 283 -10.21 3.86 -20.96
N ASP A 284 -11.27 4.53 -21.41
CA ASP A 284 -11.47 5.98 -21.24
C ASP A 284 -12.34 6.34 -20.01
N LYS A 285 -12.29 5.49 -18.97
CA LYS A 285 -13.07 5.73 -17.75
C LYS A 285 -12.45 6.82 -16.88
N THR A 286 -13.32 7.59 -16.22
CA THR A 286 -12.95 8.46 -15.10
C THR A 286 -12.71 7.62 -13.85
N ILE A 287 -12.08 8.22 -12.84
CA ILE A 287 -11.86 7.57 -11.53
C ILE A 287 -13.21 7.18 -10.89
N ASP A 288 -14.21 8.03 -10.99
CA ASP A 288 -15.54 7.80 -10.42
C ASP A 288 -16.30 6.67 -11.14
N GLU A 289 -16.20 6.58 -12.46
CA GLU A 289 -16.76 5.47 -13.24
C GLU A 289 -16.12 4.14 -12.85
N MET A 290 -14.79 4.12 -12.63
CA MET A 290 -14.07 2.93 -12.17
C MET A 290 -14.53 2.54 -10.76
N PHE A 291 -14.57 3.48 -9.82
CA PHE A 291 -14.97 3.23 -8.45
C PHE A 291 -16.43 2.77 -8.35
N LYS A 292 -17.33 3.36 -9.15
CA LYS A 292 -18.73 2.92 -9.24
C LYS A 292 -18.85 1.47 -9.68
N ILE A 293 -18.08 1.04 -10.68
CA ILE A 293 -18.06 -0.37 -11.14
C ILE A 293 -17.67 -1.31 -9.99
N ILE A 294 -16.65 -0.94 -9.21
CA ILE A 294 -16.21 -1.74 -8.05
C ILE A 294 -17.33 -1.80 -6.99
N LYS A 295 -17.94 -0.67 -6.64
CA LYS A 295 -19.04 -0.62 -5.65
C LYS A 295 -20.25 -1.44 -6.10
N ASP A 296 -20.62 -1.38 -7.37
CA ASP A 296 -21.75 -2.13 -7.91
C ASP A 296 -21.45 -3.65 -7.94
N ALA A 297 -20.21 -4.04 -8.15
CA ALA A 297 -19.77 -5.43 -8.07
C ALA A 297 -19.79 -5.98 -6.65
N ASN A 298 -19.37 -5.18 -5.66
CA ASN A 298 -19.42 -5.57 -4.24
C ASN A 298 -20.85 -5.85 -3.76
N LYS A 299 -21.83 -5.01 -4.17
CA LYS A 299 -23.25 -5.23 -3.82
C LYS A 299 -23.82 -6.54 -4.36
N LYS A 300 -23.37 -6.98 -5.55
CA LYS A 300 -23.83 -8.23 -6.19
C LYS A 300 -23.19 -9.48 -5.62
N GLY A 301 -22.06 -9.38 -4.95
CA GLY A 301 -21.37 -10.49 -4.29
C GLY A 301 -21.78 -10.70 -2.84
N SER A 302 -22.67 -9.83 -2.32
CA SER A 302 -23.21 -9.91 -0.96
C SER A 302 -24.60 -10.57 -0.89
N ASP A 303 -25.16 -10.95 -2.03
CA ASP A 303 -26.39 -11.75 -2.19
C ASP A 303 -26.01 -13.21 -2.48
#